data_61b31310b8f5b0bcc3f1010a41c2b89b
#
_entry.id   61b31310b8f5b0bcc3f1010a41c2b89b
#
_cell.length_a   1.000
_cell.length_b   1.000
_cell.length_c   1.000
_cell.angle_alpha   90.00
_cell.angle_beta   90.00
_cell.angle_gamma   90.00
#
_symmetry.space_group_name_H-M   'P 1'
#
loop_
_entity.id
_entity.type
_entity.pdbx_description
1 polymer ?
#
loop_
_entity_poly.entity_id
_entity_poly.type
_entity_poly.pdbx_seq_one_letter_code
_entity_poly.pdbx_strand_id
1 'polypeptide(L)'
;MAVGMRALKRARLEVGETVIVNGATGITGIGVVLSALAMGAAHVIAVARDPQRLARFRSIDPNRISMISIRTESIRTRVEELTRGNGASILVDVTPFGVESTIDCIYSLEPGGRVALIGNNTETVSLPYIFLMIRSIEFTSCYGRNYKDVHELVELTRHGVIDVSHVRPRFFKLEDVNEALDWIDRREPGDLPVWPMMRMD
;
A
#
# COMPACT_ATOMS: atom_id res chain seq x y z
N MET A 1 -9.08 -0.98 -3.59
CA MET A 1 -8.20 -0.85 -4.78
C MET A 1 -8.32 0.53 -5.45
N ALA A 2 -9.49 0.99 -5.91
CA ALA A 2 -9.63 2.28 -6.62
C ALA A 2 -9.08 3.51 -5.85
N VAL A 3 -9.20 3.54 -4.52
CA VAL A 3 -8.57 4.58 -3.68
C VAL A 3 -7.04 4.56 -3.77
N GLY A 4 -6.45 3.37 -3.81
CA GLY A 4 -4.99 3.22 -3.98
C GLY A 4 -4.51 3.70 -5.35
N MET A 5 -5.22 3.33 -6.41
CA MET A 5 -4.91 3.83 -7.76
C MET A 5 -5.02 5.35 -7.84
N ARG A 6 -6.05 5.95 -7.19
CA ARG A 6 -6.17 7.39 -7.10
C ARG A 6 -5.01 8.04 -6.35
N ALA A 7 -4.53 7.44 -5.26
CA ALA A 7 -3.37 7.93 -4.52
C ALA A 7 -2.11 7.98 -5.40
N LEU A 8 -1.86 6.91 -6.16
CA LEU A 8 -0.74 6.84 -7.11
C LEU A 8 -0.83 7.90 -8.21
N LYS A 9 -2.01 8.13 -8.78
CA LYS A 9 -2.25 9.21 -9.75
C LYS A 9 -1.99 10.59 -9.14
N ARG A 10 -2.44 10.83 -7.91
CA ARG A 10 -2.19 12.09 -7.23
C ARG A 10 -0.73 12.30 -6.88
N ALA A 11 -0.02 11.22 -6.56
CA ALA A 11 1.42 11.23 -6.41
C ALA A 11 2.16 11.28 -7.76
N ARG A 12 1.43 11.33 -8.87
CA ARG A 12 2.00 11.39 -10.23
C ARG A 12 3.00 10.27 -10.50
N LEU A 13 2.61 9.02 -10.18
CA LEU A 13 3.45 7.85 -10.47
C LEU A 13 3.82 7.82 -11.96
N GLU A 14 5.11 7.78 -12.22
CA GLU A 14 5.69 7.62 -13.55
C GLU A 14 6.24 6.20 -13.74
N VAL A 15 6.34 5.78 -15.00
CA VAL A 15 6.92 4.47 -15.35
C VAL A 15 8.38 4.43 -14.93
N GLY A 16 8.78 3.34 -14.29
CA GLY A 16 10.16 3.14 -13.86
C GLY A 16 10.46 3.56 -12.41
N GLU A 17 9.53 4.19 -11.72
CA GLU A 17 9.72 4.65 -10.35
C GLU A 17 9.63 3.54 -9.30
N THR A 18 10.19 3.81 -8.12
CA THR A 18 10.10 2.95 -6.93
C THR A 18 9.03 3.49 -5.97
N VAL A 19 8.10 2.61 -5.58
CA VAL A 19 6.99 2.94 -4.68
C VAL A 19 7.10 2.18 -3.37
N ILE A 20 7.15 2.88 -2.24
CA ILE A 20 6.94 2.29 -0.92
C ILE A 20 5.44 2.26 -0.63
N VAL A 21 4.92 1.11 -0.20
CA VAL A 21 3.54 0.95 0.28
C VAL A 21 3.58 0.60 1.75
N ASN A 22 3.33 1.57 2.62
CA ASN A 22 3.27 1.34 4.07
C ASN A 22 1.86 0.85 4.46
N GLY A 23 1.79 -0.30 5.12
CA GLY A 23 0.53 -1.00 5.38
C GLY A 23 0.09 -1.93 4.24
N ALA A 24 1.05 -2.42 3.44
CA ALA A 24 0.83 -3.19 2.21
C ALA A 24 -0.07 -4.42 2.38
N THR A 25 -0.05 -5.08 3.55
CA THR A 25 -0.81 -6.32 3.80
C THR A 25 -2.30 -6.09 4.10
N GLY A 26 -2.75 -4.85 4.21
CA GLY A 26 -4.16 -4.51 4.35
C GLY A 26 -4.92 -4.54 3.01
N ILE A 27 -6.26 -4.47 3.09
CA ILE A 27 -7.15 -4.47 1.91
C ILE A 27 -6.80 -3.33 0.94
N THR A 28 -6.58 -2.12 1.46
CA THR A 28 -6.18 -0.97 0.64
C THR A 28 -4.75 -1.14 0.14
N GLY A 29 -3.83 -1.62 1.00
CA GLY A 29 -2.43 -1.79 0.67
C GLY A 29 -2.17 -2.74 -0.49
N ILE A 30 -2.80 -3.92 -0.51
CA ILE A 30 -2.67 -4.85 -1.64
C ILE A 30 -3.20 -4.21 -2.94
N GLY A 31 -4.27 -3.42 -2.83
CA GLY A 31 -4.80 -2.67 -3.97
C GLY A 31 -3.82 -1.62 -4.49
N VAL A 32 -3.05 -0.95 -3.61
CA VAL A 32 -1.98 -0.03 -4.01
C VAL A 32 -0.86 -0.79 -4.72
N VAL A 33 -0.40 -1.92 -4.15
CA VAL A 33 0.68 -2.74 -4.75
C VAL A 33 0.32 -3.17 -6.17
N LEU A 34 -0.85 -3.78 -6.35
CA LEU A 34 -1.30 -4.24 -7.68
C LEU A 34 -1.48 -3.07 -8.66
N SER A 35 -2.01 -1.94 -8.19
CA SER A 35 -2.17 -0.76 -9.04
C SER A 35 -0.82 -0.14 -9.42
N ALA A 36 0.15 -0.08 -8.51
CA ALA A 36 1.48 0.44 -8.78
C ALA A 36 2.19 -0.38 -9.86
N LEU A 37 2.12 -1.72 -9.77
CA LEU A 37 2.67 -2.62 -10.79
C LEU A 37 2.01 -2.40 -12.16
N ALA A 38 0.67 -2.30 -12.19
CA ALA A 38 -0.11 -2.08 -13.40
C ALA A 38 0.16 -0.70 -14.03
N MET A 39 0.45 0.31 -13.23
CA MET A 39 0.77 1.67 -13.69
C MET A 39 2.24 1.86 -14.05
N GLY A 40 3.07 0.81 -13.98
CA GLY A 40 4.44 0.83 -14.48
C GLY A 40 5.52 1.13 -13.45
N ALA A 41 5.23 1.04 -12.14
CA ALA A 41 6.30 1.10 -11.14
C ALA A 41 7.35 0.01 -11.43
N ALA A 42 8.62 0.37 -11.49
CA ALA A 42 9.69 -0.61 -11.69
C ALA A 42 9.89 -1.47 -10.44
N HIS A 43 9.70 -0.89 -9.27
CA HIS A 43 9.89 -1.57 -8.00
C HIS A 43 8.82 -1.13 -6.99
N VAL A 44 8.27 -2.09 -6.26
CA VAL A 44 7.33 -1.85 -5.15
C VAL A 44 7.92 -2.43 -3.87
N ILE A 45 8.08 -1.60 -2.86
CA ILE A 45 8.57 -2.00 -1.54
C ILE A 45 7.36 -2.10 -0.60
N ALA A 46 6.93 -3.33 -0.34
CA ALA A 46 5.79 -3.63 0.52
C ALA A 46 6.23 -3.63 1.99
N VAL A 47 5.76 -2.67 2.77
CA VAL A 47 6.08 -2.52 4.19
C VAL A 47 4.87 -2.92 5.04
N ALA A 48 5.07 -3.80 6.02
CA ALA A 48 4.04 -4.19 6.99
C ALA A 48 4.65 -4.82 8.25
N ARG A 49 3.81 -5.11 9.25
CA ARG A 49 4.25 -5.71 10.53
C ARG A 49 4.49 -7.21 10.44
N ASP A 50 3.63 -7.92 9.73
CA ASP A 50 3.56 -9.38 9.74
C ASP A 50 4.34 -9.97 8.55
N PRO A 51 5.49 -10.67 8.80
CA PRO A 51 6.29 -11.25 7.75
C PRO A 51 5.59 -12.41 7.01
N GLN A 52 4.68 -13.13 7.68
CA GLN A 52 3.93 -14.22 7.04
C GLN A 52 2.94 -13.66 6.03
N ARG A 53 2.28 -12.55 6.38
CA ARG A 53 1.39 -11.83 5.44
C ARG A 53 2.16 -11.20 4.28
N LEU A 54 3.35 -10.68 4.51
CA LEU A 54 4.22 -10.14 3.46
C LEU A 54 4.68 -11.23 2.49
N ALA A 55 4.96 -12.45 2.96
CA ALA A 55 5.47 -13.53 2.12
C ALA A 55 4.60 -13.85 0.89
N ARG A 56 3.31 -13.52 0.93
CA ARG A 56 2.36 -13.68 -0.20
C ARG A 56 2.72 -12.84 -1.43
N PHE A 57 3.38 -11.70 -1.23
CA PHE A 57 3.79 -10.86 -2.35
C PHE A 57 4.81 -11.53 -3.27
N ARG A 58 5.49 -12.58 -2.79
CA ARG A 58 6.40 -13.40 -3.63
C ARG A 58 5.68 -14.08 -4.79
N SER A 59 4.41 -14.42 -4.64
CA SER A 59 3.62 -15.06 -5.69
C SER A 59 3.00 -14.07 -6.68
N ILE A 60 3.06 -12.77 -6.40
CA ILE A 60 2.52 -11.73 -7.28
C ILE A 60 3.57 -11.35 -8.34
N ASP A 61 4.69 -10.83 -7.91
CA ASP A 61 5.81 -10.49 -8.79
C ASP A 61 7.12 -10.49 -7.99
N PRO A 62 7.87 -11.62 -7.99
CA PRO A 62 9.07 -11.75 -7.19
C PRO A 62 10.23 -10.85 -7.66
N ASN A 63 10.16 -10.35 -8.89
CA ASN A 63 11.20 -9.50 -9.47
C ASN A 63 11.00 -8.01 -9.16
N ARG A 64 9.73 -7.60 -9.01
CA ARG A 64 9.37 -6.18 -8.83
C ARG A 64 8.87 -5.85 -7.44
N ILE A 65 8.67 -6.85 -6.55
CA ILE A 65 8.21 -6.61 -5.18
C ILE A 65 9.27 -7.04 -4.18
N SER A 66 9.72 -6.10 -3.36
CA SER A 66 10.48 -6.37 -2.15
C SER A 66 9.60 -6.19 -0.91
N MET A 67 9.93 -6.89 0.16
CA MET A 67 9.14 -6.90 1.39
C MET A 67 10.00 -6.46 2.56
N ILE A 68 9.44 -5.63 3.44
CA ILE A 68 10.08 -5.20 4.69
C ILE A 68 9.11 -5.43 5.84
N SER A 69 9.53 -6.26 6.81
CA SER A 69 8.79 -6.40 8.05
C SER A 69 9.36 -5.45 9.11
N ILE A 70 8.57 -4.50 9.56
CA ILE A 70 8.98 -3.55 10.60
C ILE A 70 9.24 -4.20 11.96
N ARG A 71 8.94 -5.49 12.12
CA ARG A 71 9.28 -6.26 13.33
C ARG A 71 10.71 -6.79 13.33
N THR A 72 11.29 -6.97 12.16
CA THR A 72 12.57 -7.68 12.00
C THR A 72 13.63 -6.85 11.28
N GLU A 73 13.23 -5.77 10.61
CA GLU A 73 14.11 -4.98 9.77
C GLU A 73 13.90 -3.48 9.99
N SER A 74 14.96 -2.68 9.81
CA SER A 74 14.87 -1.24 9.72
C SER A 74 14.40 -0.84 8.32
N ILE A 75 13.34 -0.06 8.23
CA ILE A 75 12.82 0.44 6.95
C ILE A 75 13.91 1.23 6.22
N ARG A 76 14.57 2.16 6.90
CA ARG A 76 15.58 3.05 6.29
C ARG A 76 16.74 2.27 5.71
N THR A 77 17.34 1.40 6.50
CA THR A 77 18.46 0.58 6.05
C THR A 77 18.08 -0.30 4.86
N ARG A 78 16.91 -0.93 4.96
CA ARG A 78 16.49 -1.86 3.92
C ARG A 78 16.09 -1.15 2.62
N VAL A 79 15.45 0.01 2.69
CA VAL A 79 15.16 0.82 1.49
C VAL A 79 16.46 1.32 0.86
N GLU A 80 17.43 1.78 1.65
CA GLU A 80 18.74 2.21 1.16
C GLU A 80 19.44 1.08 0.37
N GLU A 81 19.47 -0.14 0.90
CA GLU A 81 20.01 -1.31 0.22
C GLU A 81 19.27 -1.60 -1.11
N LEU A 82 17.93 -1.65 -1.07
CA LEU A 82 17.09 -1.99 -2.21
C LEU A 82 17.16 -0.95 -3.33
N THR A 83 17.40 0.31 -2.98
CA THR A 83 17.48 1.43 -3.93
C THR A 83 18.91 1.87 -4.23
N ARG A 84 19.92 1.15 -3.74
CA ARG A 84 21.34 1.47 -3.89
C ARG A 84 21.68 2.90 -3.41
N GLY A 85 21.05 3.31 -2.30
CA GLY A 85 21.25 4.63 -1.71
C GLY A 85 20.42 5.77 -2.31
N ASN A 86 19.69 5.56 -3.41
CA ASN A 86 18.92 6.63 -4.04
C ASN A 86 17.65 7.01 -3.26
N GLY A 87 17.02 6.05 -2.59
CA GLY A 87 15.71 6.21 -1.97
C GLY A 87 14.57 5.85 -2.94
N ALA A 88 13.34 5.94 -2.46
CA ALA A 88 12.14 5.66 -3.26
C ALA A 88 11.49 6.96 -3.75
N SER A 89 10.84 6.92 -4.90
CA SER A 89 10.20 8.10 -5.53
C SER A 89 8.89 8.46 -4.86
N ILE A 90 8.14 7.44 -4.41
CA ILE A 90 6.79 7.63 -3.84
C ILE A 90 6.61 6.78 -2.59
N LEU A 91 6.00 7.39 -1.56
CA LEU A 91 5.36 6.69 -0.45
C LEU A 91 3.85 6.77 -0.59
N VAL A 92 3.17 5.63 -0.57
CA VAL A 92 1.72 5.56 -0.32
C VAL A 92 1.50 4.97 1.07
N ASP A 93 1.03 5.79 1.99
CA ASP A 93 0.73 5.37 3.35
C ASP A 93 -0.76 5.06 3.53
N VAL A 94 -1.03 3.81 3.91
CA VAL A 94 -2.38 3.29 4.17
C VAL A 94 -2.55 2.81 5.61
N THR A 95 -1.64 3.17 6.50
CA THR A 95 -1.69 2.76 7.92
C THR A 95 -2.73 3.55 8.69
N PRO A 96 -3.61 2.89 9.45
CA PRO A 96 -4.66 3.60 10.21
C PRO A 96 -4.19 4.11 11.58
N PHE A 97 -3.02 3.69 12.04
CA PHE A 97 -2.44 4.07 13.34
C PHE A 97 -0.94 3.75 13.38
N GLY A 98 -0.23 4.45 14.28
CA GLY A 98 1.23 4.43 14.37
C GLY A 98 1.85 5.29 13.27
N VAL A 99 2.73 6.20 13.64
CA VAL A 99 3.36 7.14 12.70
C VAL A 99 4.85 6.87 12.49
N GLU A 100 5.45 6.03 13.31
CA GLU A 100 6.87 5.75 13.28
C GLU A 100 7.28 5.13 11.93
N SER A 101 6.52 4.14 11.44
CA SER A 101 6.79 3.54 10.14
C SER A 101 6.57 4.52 8.98
N THR A 102 5.58 5.41 9.09
CA THR A 102 5.34 6.48 8.12
C THR A 102 6.52 7.44 8.07
N ILE A 103 7.02 7.86 9.24
CA ILE A 103 8.19 8.76 9.35
C ILE A 103 9.43 8.09 8.74
N ASP A 104 9.69 6.82 9.06
CA ASP A 104 10.83 6.09 8.50
C ASP A 104 10.72 5.92 6.97
N CYS A 105 9.52 5.66 6.45
CA CYS A 105 9.29 5.65 5.01
C CYS A 105 9.54 7.02 4.36
N ILE A 106 9.13 8.13 5.00
CA ILE A 106 9.37 9.48 4.48
C ILE A 106 10.87 9.79 4.44
N TYR A 107 11.63 9.42 5.48
CA TYR A 107 13.08 9.58 5.48
C TYR A 107 13.79 8.72 4.42
N SER A 108 13.14 7.69 3.92
CA SER A 108 13.67 6.77 2.91
C SER A 108 13.35 7.20 1.47
N LEU A 109 12.71 8.36 1.28
CA LEU A 109 12.44 8.89 -0.05
C LEU A 109 13.68 9.57 -0.66
N GLU A 110 13.77 9.54 -1.97
CA GLU A 110 14.75 10.34 -2.72
C GLU A 110 14.43 11.85 -2.65
N PRO A 111 15.38 12.76 -2.98
CA PRO A 111 15.05 14.18 -3.15
C PRO A 111 13.97 14.36 -4.22
N GLY A 112 12.97 15.21 -3.93
CA GLY A 112 11.76 15.35 -4.76
C GLY A 112 10.73 14.24 -4.56
N GLY A 113 10.93 13.36 -3.58
CA GLY A 113 10.01 12.29 -3.27
C GLY A 113 8.61 12.77 -2.89
N ARG A 114 7.61 11.95 -3.17
CA ARG A 114 6.19 12.31 -3.01
C ARG A 114 5.49 11.37 -2.04
N VAL A 115 4.74 11.94 -1.12
CA VAL A 115 3.99 11.23 -0.07
C VAL A 115 2.50 11.33 -0.36
N ALA A 116 1.81 10.20 -0.48
CA ALA A 116 0.36 10.12 -0.58
C ALA A 116 -0.23 9.51 0.70
N LEU A 117 -0.91 10.31 1.52
CA LEU A 117 -1.52 9.89 2.77
C LEU A 117 -3.00 9.51 2.52
N ILE A 118 -3.36 8.25 2.77
CA ILE A 118 -4.72 7.72 2.61
C ILE A 118 -5.15 6.76 3.73
N GLY A 119 -4.33 6.65 4.78
CA GLY A 119 -4.46 5.64 5.83
C GLY A 119 -5.55 5.91 6.88
N ASN A 120 -6.19 7.06 6.84
CA ASN A 120 -7.19 7.46 7.84
C ASN A 120 -6.61 7.56 9.28
N ASN A 121 -5.30 7.80 9.39
CA ASN A 121 -4.60 7.95 10.65
C ASN A 121 -4.90 9.31 11.27
N THR A 122 -5.21 9.36 12.57
CA THR A 122 -5.50 10.58 13.32
C THR A 122 -4.31 11.11 14.12
N GLU A 123 -3.19 10.39 14.11
CA GLU A 123 -1.98 10.78 14.82
C GLU A 123 -1.20 11.85 14.07
N THR A 124 -0.41 12.62 14.80
CA THR A 124 0.41 13.69 14.22
C THR A 124 1.73 13.15 13.70
N VAL A 125 2.03 13.40 12.42
CA VAL A 125 3.36 13.17 11.82
C VAL A 125 4.21 14.40 12.06
N SER A 126 5.26 14.27 12.87
CA SER A 126 6.20 15.37 13.17
C SER A 126 7.50 15.19 12.38
N LEU A 127 7.82 16.16 11.56
CA LEU A 127 9.04 16.17 10.71
C LEU A 127 9.76 17.52 10.81
N PRO A 128 11.10 17.54 10.82
CA PRO A 128 11.84 18.80 10.78
C PRO A 128 11.56 19.55 9.48
N TYR A 129 11.18 20.83 9.60
CA TYR A 129 10.93 21.68 8.43
C TYR A 129 12.13 21.70 7.45
N ILE A 130 13.34 21.82 8.00
CA ILE A 130 14.57 21.86 7.20
C ILE A 130 14.77 20.59 6.36
N PHE A 131 14.39 19.42 6.88
CA PHE A 131 14.44 18.15 6.15
C PHE A 131 13.54 18.20 4.91
N LEU A 132 12.28 18.63 5.09
CA LEU A 132 11.32 18.73 4.00
C LEU A 132 11.79 19.70 2.92
N MET A 133 12.35 20.84 3.33
CA MET A 133 12.85 21.87 2.42
C MET A 133 14.04 21.38 1.60
N ILE A 134 15.09 20.84 2.25
CA ILE A 134 16.32 20.40 1.57
C ILE A 134 16.03 19.21 0.64
N ARG A 135 15.14 18.31 1.05
CA ARG A 135 14.78 17.13 0.26
C ARG A 135 13.65 17.39 -0.74
N SER A 136 13.04 18.58 -0.73
CA SER A 136 11.90 18.94 -1.60
C SER A 136 10.78 17.91 -1.55
N ILE A 137 10.43 17.42 -0.35
CA ILE A 137 9.39 16.40 -0.18
C ILE A 137 8.00 17.01 -0.40
N GLU A 138 7.24 16.41 -1.29
CA GLU A 138 5.86 16.82 -1.56
C GLU A 138 4.85 15.93 -0.84
N PHE A 139 3.80 16.53 -0.29
CA PHE A 139 2.70 15.82 0.32
C PHE A 139 1.42 15.99 -0.50
N THR A 140 0.74 14.88 -0.71
CA THR A 140 -0.60 14.84 -1.26
C THR A 140 -1.50 13.91 -0.43
N SER A 141 -2.79 14.04 -0.60
CA SER A 141 -3.76 13.15 0.03
C SER A 141 -4.94 12.95 -0.89
N CYS A 142 -5.70 11.89 -0.66
CA CYS A 142 -7.01 11.75 -1.25
C CYS A 142 -7.96 11.06 -0.28
N TYR A 143 -9.18 11.52 -0.26
CA TYR A 143 -10.26 10.89 0.46
C TYR A 143 -11.22 10.22 -0.53
N GLY A 144 -11.45 8.92 -0.33
CA GLY A 144 -12.35 8.17 -1.18
C GLY A 144 -11.86 7.98 -2.63
N ARG A 145 -12.79 7.75 -3.51
CA ARG A 145 -12.60 7.49 -4.94
C ARG A 145 -13.71 8.16 -5.75
N ASN A 146 -13.46 8.43 -7.01
CA ASN A 146 -14.49 8.88 -7.94
C ASN A 146 -14.91 7.75 -8.90
N TYR A 147 -15.93 8.00 -9.70
CA TYR A 147 -16.44 7.04 -10.68
C TYR A 147 -15.35 6.65 -11.72
N LYS A 148 -14.57 7.63 -12.17
CA LYS A 148 -13.49 7.38 -13.16
C LYS A 148 -12.45 6.41 -12.62
N ASP A 149 -12.02 6.56 -11.34
CA ASP A 149 -11.05 5.65 -10.73
C ASP A 149 -11.58 4.21 -10.64
N VAL A 150 -12.88 4.04 -10.36
CA VAL A 150 -13.52 2.73 -10.33
C VAL A 150 -13.61 2.13 -11.73
N HIS A 151 -14.04 2.91 -12.71
CA HIS A 151 -14.17 2.47 -14.10
C HIS A 151 -12.81 2.01 -14.67
N GLU A 152 -11.76 2.79 -14.49
CA GLU A 152 -10.41 2.43 -14.95
C GLU A 152 -9.90 1.15 -14.27
N LEU A 153 -10.14 0.97 -12.96
CA LEU A 153 -9.79 -0.25 -12.26
C LEU A 153 -10.51 -1.47 -12.85
N VAL A 154 -11.80 -1.34 -13.15
CA VAL A 154 -12.59 -2.41 -13.78
C VAL A 154 -12.02 -2.75 -15.16
N GLU A 155 -11.70 -1.77 -15.98
CA GLU A 155 -11.12 -2.01 -17.32
C GLU A 155 -9.75 -2.67 -17.23
N LEU A 156 -8.87 -2.22 -16.34
CA LEU A 156 -7.56 -2.87 -16.13
C LEU A 156 -7.70 -4.32 -15.66
N THR A 157 -8.71 -4.61 -14.84
CA THR A 157 -9.02 -5.98 -14.40
C THR A 157 -9.58 -6.83 -15.54
N ARG A 158 -10.53 -6.29 -16.32
CA ARG A 158 -11.13 -7.01 -17.46
C ARG A 158 -10.12 -7.40 -18.52
N HIS A 159 -9.12 -6.55 -18.72
CA HIS A 159 -8.03 -6.80 -19.70
C HIS A 159 -6.84 -7.56 -19.09
N GLY A 160 -6.95 -8.06 -17.87
CA GLY A 160 -5.91 -8.86 -17.23
C GLY A 160 -4.64 -8.09 -16.83
N VAL A 161 -4.67 -6.74 -16.88
CA VAL A 161 -3.53 -5.90 -16.45
C VAL A 161 -3.40 -5.93 -14.93
N ILE A 162 -4.51 -5.99 -14.21
CA ILE A 162 -4.56 -6.22 -12.77
C ILE A 162 -5.15 -7.60 -12.51
N ASP A 163 -4.32 -8.51 -11.99
CA ASP A 163 -4.77 -9.82 -11.56
C ASP A 163 -5.36 -9.75 -10.14
N VAL A 164 -6.67 -9.82 -10.04
CA VAL A 164 -7.41 -9.82 -8.78
C VAL A 164 -7.47 -11.19 -8.10
N SER A 165 -6.95 -12.26 -8.72
CA SER A 165 -6.90 -13.60 -8.10
C SER A 165 -6.06 -13.62 -6.82
N HIS A 166 -5.14 -12.65 -6.68
CA HIS A 166 -4.36 -12.42 -5.47
C HIS A 166 -5.18 -11.83 -4.31
N VAL A 167 -6.39 -11.33 -4.60
CA VAL A 167 -7.34 -10.84 -3.60
C VAL A 167 -8.38 -11.93 -3.38
N ARG A 168 -8.32 -12.60 -2.23
CA ARG A 168 -9.23 -13.71 -1.94
C ARG A 168 -10.44 -13.21 -1.16
N PRO A 169 -11.67 -13.22 -1.71
CA PRO A 169 -12.85 -12.90 -0.94
C PRO A 169 -13.25 -14.08 -0.04
N ARG A 170 -13.67 -13.78 1.19
CA ARG A 170 -14.45 -14.69 2.03
C ARG A 170 -15.90 -14.25 1.98
N PHE A 171 -16.76 -15.13 1.52
CA PHE A 171 -18.18 -14.81 1.41
C PHE A 171 -18.91 -15.20 2.69
N PHE A 172 -19.78 -14.31 3.14
CA PHE A 172 -20.71 -14.49 4.23
C PHE A 172 -22.11 -14.23 3.69
N LYS A 173 -23.13 -14.85 4.27
CA LYS A 173 -24.51 -14.46 4.03
C LYS A 173 -24.84 -13.19 4.78
N LEU A 174 -25.85 -12.44 4.33
CA LEU A 174 -26.24 -11.21 4.99
C LEU A 174 -26.67 -11.42 6.44
N GLU A 175 -27.32 -12.53 6.73
CA GLU A 175 -27.71 -12.94 8.08
C GLU A 175 -26.52 -13.20 9.02
N ASP A 176 -25.34 -13.52 8.47
CA ASP A 176 -24.11 -13.81 9.22
C ASP A 176 -23.20 -12.56 9.37
N VAL A 177 -23.75 -11.35 9.24
CA VAL A 177 -22.98 -10.11 9.29
C VAL A 177 -22.17 -9.95 10.59
N ASN A 178 -22.71 -10.39 11.72
CA ASN A 178 -22.01 -10.33 13.01
C ASN A 178 -20.80 -11.28 13.04
N GLU A 179 -20.93 -12.49 12.45
CA GLU A 179 -19.79 -13.40 12.29
C GLU A 179 -18.71 -12.79 11.40
N ALA A 180 -19.09 -12.11 10.34
CA ALA A 180 -18.16 -11.43 9.46
C ALA A 180 -17.41 -10.30 10.18
N LEU A 181 -18.09 -9.54 11.04
CA LEU A 181 -17.48 -8.47 11.86
C LEU A 181 -16.52 -9.07 12.89
N ASP A 182 -16.96 -10.08 13.62
CA ASP A 182 -16.13 -10.81 14.58
C ASP A 182 -14.87 -11.39 13.92
N TRP A 183 -15.02 -11.93 12.71
CA TRP A 183 -13.90 -12.45 11.95
C TRP A 183 -12.89 -11.36 11.54
N ILE A 184 -13.38 -10.17 11.18
CA ILE A 184 -12.51 -9.02 10.88
C ILE A 184 -11.73 -8.60 12.13
N ASP A 185 -12.35 -8.60 13.31
CA ASP A 185 -11.74 -8.15 14.56
C ASP A 185 -10.73 -9.16 15.11
N ARG A 186 -11.04 -10.45 15.03
CA ARG A 186 -10.18 -11.52 15.55
C ARG A 186 -8.90 -11.71 14.76
N ARG A 187 -8.87 -11.40 13.49
CA ARG A 187 -7.74 -11.50 12.52
C ARG A 187 -6.61 -12.40 12.99
N GLU A 188 -6.80 -13.70 12.88
CA GLU A 188 -5.78 -14.65 13.29
C GLU A 188 -4.48 -14.48 12.49
N PRO A 189 -3.31 -14.72 13.13
CA PRO A 189 -2.03 -14.76 12.44
C PRO A 189 -2.10 -15.81 11.31
N GLY A 190 -1.85 -15.40 10.09
CA GLY A 190 -1.92 -16.30 8.91
C GLY A 190 -3.18 -16.17 8.07
N ASP A 191 -4.28 -15.62 8.58
CA ASP A 191 -5.41 -15.24 7.74
C ASP A 191 -4.97 -14.15 6.77
N LEU A 192 -4.92 -14.53 5.53
CA LEU A 192 -4.64 -13.61 4.42
C LEU A 192 -5.72 -12.52 4.45
N PRO A 193 -5.43 -11.26 4.03
CA PRO A 193 -6.50 -10.30 3.86
C PRO A 193 -7.46 -10.86 2.83
N VAL A 194 -8.41 -11.54 3.36
CA VAL A 194 -9.59 -11.99 2.67
C VAL A 194 -10.53 -10.80 2.77
N TRP A 195 -11.08 -10.40 1.67
CA TRP A 195 -12.13 -9.40 1.69
C TRP A 195 -13.41 -10.07 2.16
N PRO A 196 -13.97 -9.63 3.30
CA PRO A 196 -15.30 -10.10 3.67
C PRO A 196 -16.27 -9.54 2.64
N MET A 197 -17.00 -10.41 2.00
CA MET A 197 -18.02 -10.06 1.02
C MET A 197 -19.34 -10.67 1.44
N MET A 198 -20.39 -9.87 1.45
CA MET A 198 -21.74 -10.34 1.69
C MET A 198 -22.34 -10.85 0.38
N ARG A 199 -22.91 -12.06 0.41
CA ARG A 199 -23.80 -12.54 -0.65
C ARG A 199 -25.22 -12.10 -0.35
N MET A 200 -25.86 -11.59 -1.37
CA MET A 200 -27.27 -11.22 -1.40
C MET A 200 -27.97 -12.27 -2.28
N ASP A 201 -28.05 -13.49 -1.76
CA ASP A 201 -28.73 -14.59 -2.47
C ASP A 201 -30.22 -14.51 -2.20
#